data_c6f5ac669d6253d57884c7667ce68697
#
_entry.id   c6f5ac669d6253d57884c7667ce68697
#
_cell.length_a   1.000
_cell.length_b   1.000
_cell.length_c   1.000
_cell.angle_alpha   90.00
_cell.angle_beta   90.00
_cell.angle_gamma   90.00
#
_symmetry.space_group_name_H-M   'P 1'
#
loop_
_entity.id
_entity.type
_entity.pdbx_description
1 polymer ?
#
loop_
_entity_poly.entity_id
_entity_poly.type
_entity_poly.pdbx_seq_one_letter_code
_entity_poly.pdbx_strand_id
1 'polypeptide(L)'
;MDLSALGIETNFSTLDWCIVIGYLLVIVAVGVYIKRYISNVTDFMVAGRGLKTFLGVATMIGTELGLVTVMYSAQKGFTGGFAAFHIALASAVVALTVGLTGFIVVPLRRMKVMTIPEFYERRFGHGVRILGGAILAFSGILNMGMFLKAGSIFVMGITGRTAEYELKIIMSALLGMVLLYTTLGGMVSVVVLDYIQFVVLSFSLLATSVLAIRYLGWSNIIETVSQLKGEAGFNPFHSKGFGTSYVVWMFFLGLVNCAIWQTAVIRACSAESVKTVKRLYTFASVGWLIRFLLPYFFGISAFVFIAQHPTLKNVFLPEGSVADSQVTLMAMPVFLSQILPAGLIGIISAGMLAAFMSTHDSYLLCWSSVLTQDVVAPWFKKGLSSKARLLLTRIFIVAIGIFILVWGLWYDLGQDLWDYMAISGAIYFTGAIALLVFGIYWKRASRVGAYLALVCGFGALIGLKPVQAPLSPLIFRFSSLLSSCRVGSILGIKPVEELSSATVGLTVITCAITLMVVGSLIFGDRSKEKLTAENAKSAEEK
;
A
#
# COMPACT_ATOMS: atom_id res chain seq x y z
N MET A 1 -13.61 -11.91 19.47
CA MET A 1 -13.60 -13.37 19.18
C MET A 1 -12.59 -14.01 20.10
N ASP A 2 -12.99 -14.92 20.95
CA ASP A 2 -12.07 -15.59 21.89
C ASP A 2 -11.60 -16.93 21.28
N LEU A 3 -10.35 -16.99 20.81
CA LEU A 3 -9.76 -18.18 20.22
C LEU A 3 -9.55 -19.28 21.28
N SER A 4 -9.33 -18.90 22.54
CA SER A 4 -9.20 -19.85 23.64
C SER A 4 -10.52 -20.57 23.93
N ALA A 5 -11.64 -19.86 23.78
CA ALA A 5 -12.99 -20.46 23.90
C ALA A 5 -13.29 -21.48 22.78
N LEU A 6 -12.54 -21.40 21.65
CA LEU A 6 -12.63 -22.37 20.55
C LEU A 6 -11.67 -23.56 20.72
N GLY A 7 -10.92 -23.63 21.84
CA GLY A 7 -9.94 -24.69 22.11
C GLY A 7 -8.71 -24.62 21.18
N ILE A 8 -8.40 -23.43 20.63
CA ILE A 8 -7.25 -23.23 19.74
C ILE A 8 -6.03 -22.89 20.60
N GLU A 9 -5.21 -23.89 20.84
CA GLU A 9 -3.88 -23.74 21.47
C GLU A 9 -2.88 -23.29 20.39
N THR A 10 -2.04 -22.31 20.70
CA THR A 10 -0.98 -21.85 19.80
C THR A 10 0.34 -22.50 20.15
N ASN A 11 1.18 -22.80 19.16
CA ASN A 11 2.54 -23.29 19.36
C ASN A 11 3.52 -22.18 19.79
N PHE A 12 3.03 -20.94 20.00
CA PHE A 12 3.85 -19.80 20.37
C PHE A 12 4.31 -19.87 21.82
N SER A 13 5.60 -20.01 22.04
CA SER A 13 6.23 -20.28 23.34
C SER A 13 6.98 -19.07 23.91
N THR A 14 7.49 -19.17 25.13
CA THR A 14 8.39 -18.18 25.75
C THR A 14 9.67 -17.98 24.93
N LEU A 15 10.19 -19.04 24.30
CA LEU A 15 11.35 -18.93 23.40
C LEU A 15 11.07 -17.99 22.24
N ASP A 16 9.87 -18.06 21.67
CA ASP A 16 9.46 -17.21 20.54
C ASP A 16 9.36 -15.73 20.94
N TRP A 17 8.87 -15.45 22.16
CA TRP A 17 8.92 -14.10 22.72
C TRP A 17 10.36 -13.59 22.86
N CYS A 18 11.29 -14.41 23.35
CA CYS A 18 12.71 -14.03 23.47
C CYS A 18 13.31 -13.70 22.09
N ILE A 19 13.00 -14.49 21.06
CA ILE A 19 13.48 -14.26 19.68
C ILE A 19 12.92 -12.94 19.14
N VAL A 20 11.60 -12.73 19.25
CA VAL A 20 10.93 -11.51 18.75
C VAL A 20 11.45 -10.27 19.45
N ILE A 21 11.49 -10.26 20.79
CA ILE A 21 11.96 -9.12 21.56
C ILE A 21 13.44 -8.84 21.28
N GLY A 22 14.27 -9.89 21.27
CA GLY A 22 15.70 -9.78 20.94
C GLY A 22 15.92 -9.14 19.56
N TYR A 23 15.19 -9.59 18.56
CA TYR A 23 15.24 -9.01 17.21
C TYR A 23 14.81 -7.54 17.20
N LEU A 24 13.69 -7.19 17.83
CA LEU A 24 13.20 -5.80 17.88
C LEU A 24 14.20 -4.87 18.57
N LEU A 25 14.85 -5.32 19.66
CA LEU A 25 15.89 -4.55 20.34
C LEU A 25 17.11 -4.29 19.44
N VAL A 26 17.55 -5.30 18.67
CA VAL A 26 18.64 -5.16 17.70
C VAL A 26 18.29 -4.11 16.62
N ILE A 27 17.08 -4.17 16.04
CA ILE A 27 16.62 -3.22 15.02
C ILE A 27 16.58 -1.79 15.57
N VAL A 28 16.02 -1.60 16.76
CA VAL A 28 16.00 -0.27 17.40
C VAL A 28 17.41 0.24 17.67
N ALA A 29 18.29 -0.61 18.18
CA ALA A 29 19.69 -0.23 18.45
C ALA A 29 20.43 0.18 17.16
N VAL A 30 20.27 -0.57 16.07
CA VAL A 30 20.83 -0.23 14.75
C VAL A 30 20.26 1.09 14.23
N GLY A 31 18.93 1.29 14.34
CA GLY A 31 18.27 2.53 13.90
C GLY A 31 18.80 3.76 14.66
N VAL A 32 18.97 3.67 15.97
CA VAL A 32 19.53 4.74 16.79
C VAL A 32 21.02 4.99 16.45
N TYR A 33 21.79 3.94 16.21
CA TYR A 33 23.20 4.05 15.82
C TYR A 33 23.41 4.80 14.51
N ILE A 34 22.56 4.58 13.52
CA ILE A 34 22.64 5.20 12.19
C ILE A 34 22.39 6.71 12.23
N LYS A 35 21.69 7.24 13.23
CA LYS A 35 21.44 8.69 13.41
C LYS A 35 22.68 9.56 13.19
N ARG A 36 23.87 9.08 13.55
CA ARG A 36 25.15 9.81 13.44
C ARG A 36 25.59 10.12 11.99
N TYR A 37 25.03 9.42 11.00
CA TYR A 37 25.39 9.58 9.58
C TYR A 37 24.51 10.59 8.83
N ILE A 38 23.55 11.23 9.52
CA ILE A 38 22.62 12.18 8.90
C ILE A 38 23.08 13.59 9.19
N SER A 39 23.52 14.31 8.15
CA SER A 39 24.07 15.66 8.25
C SER A 39 23.14 16.74 7.71
N ASN A 40 22.30 16.45 6.72
CA ASN A 40 21.47 17.45 6.05
C ASN A 40 20.10 16.91 5.62
N VAL A 41 19.23 17.81 5.10
CA VAL A 41 17.85 17.46 4.67
C VAL A 41 17.84 16.48 3.50
N THR A 42 18.82 16.56 2.58
CA THR A 42 18.91 15.65 1.43
C THR A 42 19.28 14.23 1.88
N ASP A 43 20.16 14.08 2.86
CA ASP A 43 20.47 12.77 3.46
C ASP A 43 19.24 12.21 4.16
N PHE A 44 18.51 13.07 4.90
CA PHE A 44 17.32 12.68 5.64
C PHE A 44 16.18 12.25 4.74
N MET A 45 15.97 12.90 3.58
CA MET A 45 14.79 12.67 2.71
C MET A 45 15.05 11.73 1.53
N VAL A 46 16.20 11.80 0.87
CA VAL A 46 16.50 11.06 -0.38
C VAL A 46 17.87 10.35 -0.37
N ALA A 47 18.42 10.09 0.81
CA ALA A 47 19.70 9.38 0.98
C ALA A 47 20.82 9.93 0.07
N GLY A 48 20.96 11.26 -0.04
CA GLY A 48 21.97 11.95 -0.86
C GLY A 48 21.90 11.66 -2.36
N ARG A 49 20.85 11.00 -2.86
CA ARG A 49 20.70 10.51 -4.25
C ARG A 49 21.81 9.53 -4.69
N GLY A 50 22.37 8.78 -3.75
CA GLY A 50 23.42 7.79 -3.98
C GLY A 50 22.94 6.35 -4.08
N LEU A 51 21.63 6.10 -4.22
CA LEU A 51 21.04 4.76 -4.18
C LEU A 51 21.44 3.95 -5.43
N LYS A 52 22.23 2.88 -5.22
CA LYS A 52 22.66 1.94 -6.26
C LYS A 52 21.59 0.88 -6.52
N THR A 53 21.69 0.17 -7.66
CA THR A 53 20.68 -0.78 -8.12
C THR A 53 20.34 -1.84 -7.08
N PHE A 54 21.32 -2.56 -6.53
CA PHE A 54 21.06 -3.67 -5.61
C PHE A 54 20.36 -3.23 -4.32
N LEU A 55 20.91 -2.20 -3.67
CA LEU A 55 20.31 -1.65 -2.46
C LEU A 55 18.94 -1.02 -2.77
N GLY A 56 18.80 -0.40 -3.95
CA GLY A 56 17.52 0.17 -4.41
C GLY A 56 16.44 -0.89 -4.61
N VAL A 57 16.77 -2.05 -5.18
CA VAL A 57 15.82 -3.18 -5.32
C VAL A 57 15.42 -3.69 -3.94
N ALA A 58 16.39 -3.91 -3.04
CA ALA A 58 16.12 -4.42 -1.70
C ALA A 58 15.20 -3.49 -0.89
N THR A 59 15.51 -2.17 -0.86
CA THR A 59 14.67 -1.20 -0.13
C THR A 59 13.30 -1.02 -0.79
N MET A 60 13.20 -1.08 -2.13
CA MET A 60 11.91 -0.98 -2.82
C MET A 60 11.01 -2.16 -2.49
N ILE A 61 11.54 -3.39 -2.53
CA ILE A 61 10.77 -4.58 -2.19
C ILE A 61 10.47 -4.61 -0.69
N GLY A 62 11.47 -4.33 0.17
CA GLY A 62 11.34 -4.35 1.62
C GLY A 62 10.28 -3.37 2.15
N THR A 63 10.27 -2.13 1.66
CA THR A 63 9.26 -1.13 2.04
C THR A 63 7.85 -1.53 1.61
N GLU A 64 7.72 -2.06 0.42
CA GLU A 64 6.43 -2.39 -0.16
C GLU A 64 5.92 -3.78 0.28
N LEU A 65 6.77 -4.65 0.78
CA LEU A 65 6.43 -5.94 1.38
C LEU A 65 6.31 -5.81 2.91
N GLY A 66 5.36 -4.99 3.35
CA GLY A 66 5.05 -4.84 4.77
C GLY A 66 4.16 -5.95 5.31
N LEU A 67 4.08 -6.06 6.64
CA LEU A 67 3.14 -6.98 7.31
C LEU A 67 1.70 -6.75 6.82
N VAL A 68 1.30 -5.51 6.63
CA VAL A 68 -0.02 -5.15 6.11
C VAL A 68 -0.24 -5.76 4.72
N THR A 69 0.78 -5.70 3.85
CA THR A 69 0.75 -6.33 2.51
C THR A 69 0.53 -7.85 2.64
N VAL A 70 1.24 -8.50 3.56
CA VAL A 70 1.06 -9.94 3.81
C VAL A 70 -0.35 -10.24 4.30
N MET A 71 -0.86 -9.45 5.27
CA MET A 71 -2.18 -9.64 5.86
C MET A 71 -3.31 -9.51 4.84
N TYR A 72 -3.38 -8.40 4.09
CA TYR A 72 -4.46 -8.22 3.11
C TYR A 72 -4.34 -9.18 1.92
N SER A 73 -3.12 -9.53 1.54
CA SER A 73 -2.92 -10.51 0.45
C SER A 73 -3.34 -11.91 0.91
N ALA A 74 -2.99 -12.32 2.13
CA ALA A 74 -3.47 -13.57 2.69
C ALA A 74 -5.00 -13.58 2.80
N GLN A 75 -5.63 -12.49 3.24
CA GLN A 75 -7.08 -12.36 3.27
C GLN A 75 -7.70 -12.56 1.87
N LYS A 76 -7.13 -11.94 0.83
CA LYS A 76 -7.60 -12.14 -0.56
C LYS A 76 -7.35 -13.56 -1.08
N GLY A 77 -6.24 -14.20 -0.70
CA GLY A 77 -5.99 -15.61 -1.00
C GLY A 77 -6.99 -16.54 -0.31
N PHE A 78 -7.31 -16.28 0.95
CA PHE A 78 -8.31 -17.01 1.72
C PHE A 78 -9.71 -16.91 1.07
N THR A 79 -10.13 -15.71 0.73
CA THR A 79 -11.47 -15.47 0.14
C THR A 79 -11.56 -15.86 -1.33
N GLY A 80 -10.53 -15.56 -2.14
CA GLY A 80 -10.54 -15.70 -3.60
C GLY A 80 -9.83 -16.95 -4.15
N GLY A 81 -9.09 -17.70 -3.33
CA GLY A 81 -8.31 -18.84 -3.81
C GLY A 81 -7.18 -18.42 -4.75
N PHE A 82 -6.79 -19.30 -5.66
CA PHE A 82 -5.76 -19.06 -6.68
C PHE A 82 -6.15 -17.96 -7.68
N ALA A 83 -7.42 -17.65 -7.82
CA ALA A 83 -7.88 -16.52 -8.64
C ALA A 83 -7.25 -15.19 -8.20
N ALA A 84 -6.87 -15.02 -6.92
CA ALA A 84 -6.18 -13.84 -6.41
C ALA A 84 -4.79 -13.61 -7.04
N PHE A 85 -4.16 -14.62 -7.62
CA PHE A 85 -2.83 -14.50 -8.25
C PHE A 85 -2.79 -13.53 -9.43
N HIS A 86 -3.94 -13.22 -10.06
CA HIS A 86 -4.00 -12.20 -11.11
C HIS A 86 -3.50 -10.83 -10.64
N ILE A 87 -3.67 -10.50 -9.35
CA ILE A 87 -3.23 -9.22 -8.76
C ILE A 87 -1.69 -9.16 -8.73
N ALA A 88 -1.04 -10.27 -8.35
CA ALA A 88 0.41 -10.39 -8.37
C ALA A 88 0.96 -10.25 -9.80
N LEU A 89 0.33 -10.94 -10.76
CA LEU A 89 0.72 -10.89 -12.15
C LEU A 89 0.55 -9.50 -12.75
N ALA A 90 -0.59 -8.84 -12.54
CA ALA A 90 -0.83 -7.47 -13.00
C ALA A 90 0.24 -6.51 -12.46
N SER A 91 0.54 -6.58 -11.17
CA SER A 91 1.56 -5.73 -10.52
C SER A 91 2.96 -5.96 -11.10
N ALA A 92 3.35 -7.22 -11.34
CA ALA A 92 4.65 -7.57 -11.90
C ALA A 92 4.81 -7.08 -13.35
N VAL A 93 3.79 -7.31 -14.19
CA VAL A 93 3.78 -6.90 -15.61
C VAL A 93 3.88 -5.38 -15.73
N VAL A 94 3.13 -4.65 -14.90
CA VAL A 94 3.18 -3.18 -14.89
C VAL A 94 4.54 -2.68 -14.41
N ALA A 95 5.09 -3.23 -13.33
CA ALA A 95 6.41 -2.84 -12.81
C ALA A 95 7.52 -3.11 -13.84
N LEU A 96 7.47 -4.26 -14.54
CA LEU A 96 8.39 -4.58 -15.64
C LEU A 96 8.26 -3.58 -16.79
N THR A 97 7.05 -3.24 -17.20
CA THR A 97 6.78 -2.25 -18.24
C THR A 97 7.35 -0.87 -17.86
N VAL A 98 7.13 -0.43 -16.63
CA VAL A 98 7.70 0.83 -16.11
C VAL A 98 9.23 0.78 -16.09
N GLY A 99 9.83 -0.35 -15.69
CA GLY A 99 11.27 -0.55 -15.69
C GLY A 99 11.89 -0.46 -17.09
N LEU A 100 11.31 -1.15 -18.05
CA LEU A 100 11.80 -1.17 -19.44
C LEU A 100 11.63 0.19 -20.13
N THR A 101 10.45 0.80 -19.99
CA THR A 101 10.13 2.09 -20.66
C THR A 101 10.67 3.29 -19.89
N GLY A 102 10.71 3.24 -18.57
CA GLY A 102 10.97 4.38 -17.69
C GLY A 102 9.77 5.33 -17.55
N PHE A 103 8.56 4.86 -17.90
CA PHE A 103 7.32 5.63 -17.87
C PHE A 103 7.13 6.32 -16.51
N ILE A 104 6.89 7.63 -16.51
CA ILE A 104 6.78 8.52 -15.35
C ILE A 104 8.09 8.64 -14.55
N VAL A 105 8.70 7.53 -14.12
CA VAL A 105 9.80 7.54 -13.13
C VAL A 105 11.11 8.11 -13.67
N VAL A 106 11.42 7.91 -14.97
CA VAL A 106 12.61 8.49 -15.60
C VAL A 106 12.49 10.01 -15.76
N PRO A 107 11.38 10.56 -16.29
CA PRO A 107 11.16 12.01 -16.30
C PRO A 107 11.29 12.66 -14.92
N LEU A 108 10.67 12.07 -13.87
CA LEU A 108 10.80 12.59 -12.51
C LEU A 108 12.25 12.59 -12.01
N ARG A 109 13.00 11.50 -12.27
CA ARG A 109 14.43 11.44 -11.90
C ARG A 109 15.29 12.45 -12.65
N ARG A 110 15.04 12.66 -13.94
CA ARG A 110 15.74 13.69 -14.75
C ARG A 110 15.53 15.09 -14.21
N MET A 111 14.30 15.41 -13.79
CA MET A 111 13.99 16.70 -13.18
C MET A 111 14.59 16.87 -11.77
N LYS A 112 15.21 15.84 -11.19
CA LYS A 112 15.82 15.88 -9.85
C LYS A 112 14.85 16.35 -8.76
N VAL A 113 13.56 16.09 -8.90
CA VAL A 113 12.57 16.38 -7.84
C VAL A 113 12.75 15.44 -6.65
N MET A 114 12.34 15.87 -5.47
CA MET A 114 12.33 15.05 -4.26
C MET A 114 10.96 14.43 -4.00
N THR A 115 9.91 15.15 -4.41
CA THR A 115 8.52 14.73 -4.23
C THR A 115 7.72 14.90 -5.53
N ILE A 116 6.62 14.17 -5.66
CA ILE A 116 5.70 14.34 -6.79
C ILE A 116 5.06 15.74 -6.79
N PRO A 117 4.62 16.32 -5.65
CA PRO A 117 4.11 17.68 -5.63
C PRO A 117 5.13 18.74 -6.08
N GLU A 118 6.44 18.52 -5.92
CA GLU A 118 7.47 19.41 -6.51
C GLU A 118 7.42 19.40 -8.04
N PHE A 119 7.15 18.24 -8.67
CA PHE A 119 6.86 18.19 -10.11
C PHE A 119 5.61 18.99 -10.47
N TYR A 120 4.54 18.89 -9.66
CA TYR A 120 3.33 19.68 -9.91
C TYR A 120 3.61 21.19 -9.93
N GLU A 121 4.45 21.69 -9.01
CA GLU A 121 4.84 23.11 -9.01
C GLU A 121 5.53 23.51 -10.31
N ARG A 122 6.52 22.73 -10.73
CA ARG A 122 7.29 23.00 -11.95
C ARG A 122 6.42 22.98 -13.20
N ARG A 123 5.37 22.18 -13.21
CA ARG A 123 4.51 21.98 -14.37
C ARG A 123 3.23 22.83 -14.35
N PHE A 124 2.58 22.94 -13.21
CA PHE A 124 1.27 23.57 -13.07
C PHE A 124 1.27 24.79 -12.13
N GLY A 125 2.32 24.98 -11.34
CA GLY A 125 2.51 26.12 -10.46
C GLY A 125 2.23 25.82 -8.98
N HIS A 126 2.56 26.80 -8.15
CA HIS A 126 2.63 26.73 -6.70
C HIS A 126 1.35 26.21 -6.00
N GLY A 127 0.17 26.69 -6.39
CA GLY A 127 -1.07 26.27 -5.77
C GLY A 127 -1.40 24.79 -6.01
N VAL A 128 -1.05 24.23 -7.20
CA VAL A 128 -1.24 22.80 -7.48
C VAL A 128 -0.29 21.93 -6.65
N ARG A 129 0.92 22.43 -6.34
CA ARG A 129 1.85 21.76 -5.41
C ARG A 129 1.22 21.62 -4.03
N ILE A 130 0.72 22.73 -3.47
CA ILE A 130 0.14 22.72 -2.11
C ILE A 130 -1.08 21.81 -2.06
N LEU A 131 -2.02 21.95 -3.01
CA LEU A 131 -3.23 21.11 -3.04
C LEU A 131 -2.88 19.63 -3.26
N GLY A 132 -2.03 19.34 -4.25
CA GLY A 132 -1.61 17.96 -4.54
C GLY A 132 -0.83 17.33 -3.38
N GLY A 133 0.02 18.10 -2.70
CA GLY A 133 0.71 17.67 -1.48
C GLY A 133 -0.23 17.40 -0.32
N ALA A 134 -1.21 18.28 -0.11
CA ALA A 134 -2.21 18.10 0.95
C ALA A 134 -3.08 16.85 0.70
N ILE A 135 -3.57 16.65 -0.53
CA ILE A 135 -4.37 15.48 -0.90
C ILE A 135 -3.52 14.20 -0.80
N LEU A 136 -2.27 14.23 -1.27
CA LEU A 136 -1.34 13.11 -1.16
C LEU A 136 -1.10 12.71 0.30
N ALA A 137 -0.80 13.68 1.16
CA ALA A 137 -0.58 13.43 2.57
C ALA A 137 -1.86 12.91 3.26
N PHE A 138 -3.01 13.53 3.01
CA PHE A 138 -4.30 13.09 3.55
C PHE A 138 -4.62 11.65 3.15
N SER A 139 -4.56 11.34 1.86
CA SER A 139 -4.79 10.01 1.32
C SER A 139 -3.82 8.98 1.89
N GLY A 140 -2.53 9.33 1.97
CA GLY A 140 -1.49 8.44 2.50
C GLY A 140 -1.60 8.19 4.00
N ILE A 141 -1.96 9.21 4.79
CA ILE A 141 -2.18 9.07 6.23
C ILE A 141 -3.44 8.24 6.51
N LEU A 142 -4.52 8.47 5.76
CA LEU A 142 -5.75 7.69 5.86
C LEU A 142 -5.48 6.22 5.48
N ASN A 143 -4.74 5.99 4.39
CA ASN A 143 -4.31 4.67 3.95
C ASN A 143 -3.53 3.93 5.05
N MET A 144 -2.59 4.61 5.69
CA MET A 144 -1.79 4.08 6.79
C MET A 144 -2.60 3.82 8.07
N GLY A 145 -3.79 4.40 8.21
CA GLY A 145 -4.60 4.35 9.43
C GLY A 145 -4.92 2.93 9.92
N MET A 146 -4.96 1.94 9.02
CA MET A 146 -5.24 0.54 9.38
C MET A 146 -3.99 -0.31 9.61
N PHE A 147 -2.78 0.24 9.43
CA PHE A 147 -1.55 -0.54 9.54
C PHE A 147 -1.31 -1.08 10.95
N LEU A 148 -1.53 -0.26 11.98
CA LEU A 148 -1.39 -0.68 13.38
C LEU A 148 -2.38 -1.78 13.74
N LYS A 149 -3.65 -1.64 13.32
CA LYS A 149 -4.69 -2.64 13.59
C LYS A 149 -4.35 -3.97 12.92
N ALA A 150 -3.91 -3.96 11.66
CA ALA A 150 -3.49 -5.17 10.95
C ALA A 150 -2.30 -5.87 11.62
N GLY A 151 -1.29 -5.10 12.05
CA GLY A 151 -0.13 -5.62 12.78
C GLY A 151 -0.52 -6.23 14.13
N SER A 152 -1.43 -5.59 14.84
CA SER A 152 -1.92 -6.09 16.13
C SER A 152 -2.77 -7.35 15.98
N ILE A 153 -3.62 -7.42 14.95
CA ILE A 153 -4.40 -8.64 14.62
C ILE A 153 -3.45 -9.81 14.30
N PHE A 154 -2.33 -9.55 13.60
CA PHE A 154 -1.31 -10.57 13.37
C PHE A 154 -0.74 -11.09 14.68
N VAL A 155 -0.28 -10.20 15.59
CA VAL A 155 0.30 -10.60 16.88
C VAL A 155 -0.73 -11.35 17.71
N MET A 156 -1.97 -10.88 17.76
CA MET A 156 -3.06 -11.55 18.49
C MET A 156 -3.32 -12.95 17.94
N GLY A 157 -3.46 -13.10 16.62
CA GLY A 157 -3.74 -14.38 15.98
C GLY A 157 -2.61 -15.39 16.15
N ILE A 158 -1.33 -14.95 16.10
CA ILE A 158 -0.18 -15.86 16.25
C ILE A 158 0.05 -16.27 17.70
N THR A 159 -0.28 -15.39 18.66
CA THR A 159 -0.09 -15.65 20.10
C THR A 159 -1.33 -16.24 20.79
N GLY A 160 -2.45 -16.34 20.09
CA GLY A 160 -3.73 -16.80 20.65
C GLY A 160 -4.42 -15.78 21.56
N ARG A 161 -3.91 -14.55 21.68
CA ARG A 161 -4.48 -13.47 22.49
C ARG A 161 -5.58 -12.75 21.72
N THR A 162 -6.74 -12.51 22.35
CA THR A 162 -7.93 -12.02 21.64
C THR A 162 -8.68 -10.92 22.38
N ALA A 163 -8.24 -10.56 23.58
CA ALA A 163 -8.90 -9.55 24.39
C ALA A 163 -8.73 -8.15 23.76
N GLU A 164 -9.79 -7.34 23.77
CA GLU A 164 -9.77 -5.99 23.16
C GLU A 164 -8.73 -5.06 23.82
N TYR A 165 -8.52 -5.17 25.13
CA TYR A 165 -7.48 -4.38 25.79
C TYR A 165 -6.07 -4.75 25.34
N GLU A 166 -5.83 -6.03 25.00
CA GLU A 166 -4.55 -6.48 24.46
C GLU A 166 -4.27 -5.88 23.09
N LEU A 167 -5.29 -5.78 22.22
CA LEU A 167 -5.18 -5.07 20.95
C LEU A 167 -4.67 -3.64 21.15
N LYS A 168 -5.25 -2.90 22.09
CA LYS A 168 -4.87 -1.51 22.38
C LYS A 168 -3.43 -1.41 22.90
N ILE A 169 -3.01 -2.33 23.78
CA ILE A 169 -1.64 -2.38 24.31
C ILE A 169 -0.64 -2.69 23.18
N ILE A 170 -0.91 -3.71 22.36
CA ILE A 170 -0.03 -4.10 21.25
C ILE A 170 0.09 -2.97 20.23
N MET A 171 -1.02 -2.33 19.85
CA MET A 171 -0.99 -1.16 18.94
C MET A 171 -0.11 -0.04 19.50
N SER A 172 -0.26 0.28 20.79
CA SER A 172 0.51 1.35 21.43
C SER A 172 2.00 1.02 21.52
N ALA A 173 2.35 -0.23 21.86
CA ALA A 173 3.73 -0.69 21.95
C ALA A 173 4.41 -0.68 20.56
N LEU A 174 3.75 -1.22 19.54
CA LEU A 174 4.26 -1.21 18.17
C LEU A 174 4.48 0.21 17.65
N LEU A 175 3.53 1.12 17.89
CA LEU A 175 3.68 2.52 17.51
C LEU A 175 4.85 3.18 18.25
N GLY A 176 4.94 2.99 19.56
CA GLY A 176 6.03 3.55 20.38
C GLY A 176 7.41 3.18 19.87
N MET A 177 7.62 1.91 19.52
CA MET A 177 8.87 1.42 18.95
C MET A 177 9.18 2.07 17.60
N VAL A 178 8.21 2.14 16.70
CA VAL A 178 8.41 2.75 15.38
C VAL A 178 8.74 4.23 15.51
N LEU A 179 7.98 4.98 16.31
CA LEU A 179 8.22 6.42 16.50
C LEU A 179 9.59 6.71 17.09
N LEU A 180 10.08 5.86 18.00
CA LEU A 180 11.36 6.04 18.68
C LEU A 180 12.52 6.14 17.68
N TYR A 181 12.64 5.22 16.74
CA TYR A 181 13.77 5.23 15.81
C TYR A 181 13.52 6.05 14.53
N THR A 182 12.27 6.13 14.03
CA THR A 182 11.95 6.88 12.81
C THR A 182 12.18 8.37 12.98
N THR A 183 11.81 8.94 14.14
CA THR A 183 12.05 10.36 14.43
C THR A 183 13.52 10.75 14.44
N LEU A 184 14.42 9.77 14.65
CA LEU A 184 15.85 9.99 14.77
C LEU A 184 16.63 9.73 13.46
N GLY A 185 16.22 8.71 12.69
CA GLY A 185 17.06 8.08 11.68
C GLY A 185 16.82 8.51 10.22
N GLY A 186 15.66 9.08 9.86
CA GLY A 186 15.37 9.49 8.48
C GLY A 186 15.61 8.40 7.42
N MET A 187 15.73 8.80 6.14
CA MET A 187 15.80 7.88 4.98
C MET A 187 17.04 6.97 4.97
N VAL A 188 18.18 7.42 5.52
CA VAL A 188 19.40 6.58 5.59
C VAL A 188 19.15 5.38 6.51
N SER A 189 18.51 5.61 7.66
CA SER A 189 18.14 4.55 8.60
C SER A 189 17.16 3.58 7.94
N VAL A 190 16.11 4.11 7.28
CA VAL A 190 15.12 3.30 6.57
C VAL A 190 15.78 2.36 5.57
N VAL A 191 16.66 2.85 4.69
CA VAL A 191 17.32 2.04 3.64
C VAL A 191 18.17 0.91 4.23
N VAL A 192 18.90 1.17 5.32
CA VAL A 192 19.76 0.15 5.95
C VAL A 192 18.90 -0.90 6.69
N LEU A 193 17.88 -0.45 7.42
CA LEU A 193 16.98 -1.35 8.13
C LEU A 193 16.17 -2.20 7.15
N ASP A 194 15.65 -1.61 6.08
CA ASP A 194 14.92 -2.32 5.01
C ASP A 194 15.75 -3.47 4.44
N TYR A 195 17.06 -3.29 4.26
CA TYR A 195 17.93 -4.36 3.76
C TYR A 195 17.99 -5.56 4.73
N ILE A 196 18.19 -5.29 6.03
CA ILE A 196 18.23 -6.34 7.06
C ILE A 196 16.87 -7.05 7.13
N GLN A 197 15.81 -6.27 7.14
CA GLN A 197 14.43 -6.75 7.22
C GLN A 197 14.04 -7.56 5.98
N PHE A 198 14.48 -7.13 4.80
CA PHE A 198 14.26 -7.86 3.54
C PHE A 198 14.86 -9.29 3.59
N VAL A 199 16.06 -9.45 4.14
CA VAL A 199 16.70 -10.76 4.27
C VAL A 199 15.90 -11.67 5.21
N VAL A 200 15.57 -11.18 6.41
CA VAL A 200 14.81 -11.96 7.42
C VAL A 200 13.42 -12.30 6.89
N LEU A 201 12.73 -11.33 6.28
CA LEU A 201 11.39 -11.54 5.72
C LEU A 201 11.41 -12.55 4.56
N SER A 202 12.40 -12.48 3.65
CA SER A 202 12.52 -13.42 2.54
C SER A 202 12.69 -14.86 3.04
N PHE A 203 13.54 -15.05 4.03
CA PHE A 203 13.69 -16.35 4.69
C PHE A 203 12.37 -16.83 5.31
N SER A 204 11.70 -15.96 6.07
CA SER A 204 10.43 -16.26 6.73
C SER A 204 9.35 -16.68 5.74
N LEU A 205 9.18 -15.95 4.64
CA LEU A 205 8.18 -16.25 3.61
C LEU A 205 8.46 -17.58 2.92
N LEU A 206 9.72 -17.85 2.55
CA LEU A 206 10.10 -19.09 1.87
C LEU A 206 9.95 -20.30 2.80
N ALA A 207 10.44 -20.20 4.04
CA ALA A 207 10.32 -21.26 5.03
C ALA A 207 8.84 -21.60 5.31
N THR A 208 8.01 -20.58 5.51
CA THR A 208 6.56 -20.75 5.70
C THR A 208 5.91 -21.45 4.50
N SER A 209 6.27 -21.07 3.27
CA SER A 209 5.72 -21.70 2.07
C SER A 209 6.05 -23.19 1.97
N VAL A 210 7.31 -23.54 2.24
CA VAL A 210 7.76 -24.94 2.21
C VAL A 210 7.03 -25.76 3.29
N LEU A 211 6.89 -25.21 4.50
CA LEU A 211 6.21 -25.89 5.60
C LEU A 211 4.71 -26.07 5.32
N ALA A 212 4.04 -25.04 4.80
CA ALA A 212 2.63 -25.12 4.42
C ALA A 212 2.39 -26.22 3.38
N ILE A 213 3.26 -26.31 2.34
CA ILE A 213 3.16 -27.35 1.32
C ILE A 213 3.43 -28.76 1.92
N ARG A 214 4.43 -28.87 2.80
CA ARG A 214 4.74 -30.16 3.47
C ARG A 214 3.62 -30.62 4.39
N TYR A 215 3.01 -29.70 5.12
CA TYR A 215 1.96 -30.00 6.08
C TYR A 215 0.63 -30.36 5.39
N LEU A 216 0.21 -29.58 4.42
CA LEU A 216 -1.10 -29.75 3.77
C LEU A 216 -1.05 -30.70 2.57
N GLY A 217 0.08 -30.80 1.89
CA GLY A 217 0.21 -31.49 0.60
C GLY A 217 -0.33 -30.65 -0.58
N TRP A 218 0.48 -30.53 -1.63
CA TRP A 218 0.11 -29.71 -2.79
C TRP A 218 -1.18 -30.17 -3.47
N SER A 219 -1.33 -31.50 -3.67
CA SER A 219 -2.54 -32.08 -4.29
C SER A 219 -3.79 -31.78 -3.47
N ASN A 220 -3.71 -31.94 -2.14
CA ASN A 220 -4.83 -31.65 -1.22
C ASN A 220 -5.23 -30.15 -1.26
N ILE A 221 -4.24 -29.24 -1.39
CA ILE A 221 -4.54 -27.80 -1.50
C ILE A 221 -5.36 -27.53 -2.77
N ILE A 222 -4.94 -28.07 -3.93
CA ILE A 222 -5.63 -27.88 -5.20
C ILE A 222 -7.03 -28.50 -5.15
N GLU A 223 -7.12 -29.74 -4.67
CA GLU A 223 -8.37 -30.49 -4.59
C GLU A 223 -9.40 -29.81 -3.69
N THR A 224 -9.01 -29.39 -2.49
CA THR A 224 -9.90 -28.67 -1.53
C THR A 224 -10.40 -27.35 -2.14
N VAL A 225 -9.53 -26.56 -2.78
CA VAL A 225 -9.95 -25.31 -3.45
C VAL A 225 -10.90 -25.63 -4.62
N SER A 226 -10.63 -26.67 -5.39
CA SER A 226 -11.47 -27.08 -6.52
C SER A 226 -12.86 -27.53 -6.04
N GLN A 227 -12.92 -28.33 -4.96
CA GLN A 227 -14.18 -28.83 -4.42
C GLN A 227 -15.05 -27.71 -3.80
N LEU A 228 -14.45 -26.79 -3.05
CA LEU A 228 -15.19 -25.80 -2.28
C LEU A 228 -15.43 -24.47 -3.02
N LYS A 229 -14.56 -24.10 -3.96
CA LYS A 229 -14.68 -22.86 -4.74
C LYS A 229 -14.94 -23.08 -6.23
N GLY A 230 -14.75 -24.30 -6.73
CA GLY A 230 -14.93 -24.62 -8.14
C GLY A 230 -14.03 -23.77 -9.06
N GLU A 231 -14.52 -23.42 -10.24
CA GLU A 231 -13.81 -22.58 -11.21
C GLU A 231 -13.51 -21.17 -10.67
N ALA A 232 -14.38 -20.63 -9.82
CA ALA A 232 -14.20 -19.31 -9.21
C ALA A 232 -12.96 -19.21 -8.32
N GLY A 233 -12.45 -20.34 -7.81
CA GLY A 233 -11.21 -20.41 -7.04
C GLY A 233 -9.94 -20.28 -7.87
N PHE A 234 -10.02 -20.42 -9.21
CA PHE A 234 -8.88 -20.39 -10.14
C PHE A 234 -9.01 -19.27 -11.18
N ASN A 235 -10.22 -18.90 -11.56
CA ASN A 235 -10.50 -17.93 -12.60
C ASN A 235 -11.06 -16.63 -12.02
N PRO A 236 -10.30 -15.51 -12.05
CA PRO A 236 -10.75 -14.25 -11.49
C PRO A 236 -11.98 -13.66 -12.21
N PHE A 237 -12.23 -14.04 -13.46
CA PHE A 237 -13.39 -13.54 -14.22
C PHE A 237 -14.70 -14.20 -13.79
N HIS A 238 -14.64 -15.41 -13.23
CA HIS A 238 -15.81 -16.15 -12.71
C HIS A 238 -15.98 -16.01 -11.19
N SER A 239 -15.03 -15.40 -10.50
CA SER A 239 -15.09 -15.16 -9.06
C SER A 239 -16.07 -14.02 -8.74
N LYS A 240 -17.00 -14.25 -7.81
CA LYS A 240 -17.92 -13.20 -7.32
C LYS A 240 -17.18 -12.01 -6.66
N GLY A 241 -15.99 -12.25 -6.09
CA GLY A 241 -15.19 -11.22 -5.42
C GLY A 241 -14.31 -10.40 -6.37
N PHE A 242 -14.17 -10.81 -7.63
CA PHE A 242 -13.29 -10.14 -8.61
C PHE A 242 -14.09 -9.70 -9.86
N GLY A 243 -14.02 -10.43 -10.96
CA GLY A 243 -14.65 -10.07 -12.22
C GLY A 243 -13.79 -9.12 -13.07
N THR A 244 -14.27 -8.83 -14.29
CA THR A 244 -13.48 -8.07 -15.30
C THR A 244 -13.09 -6.67 -14.82
N SER A 245 -14.00 -5.93 -14.19
CA SER A 245 -13.72 -4.57 -13.68
C SER A 245 -12.64 -4.58 -12.60
N TYR A 246 -12.65 -5.59 -11.74
CA TYR A 246 -11.62 -5.75 -10.71
C TYR A 246 -10.25 -6.07 -11.31
N VAL A 247 -10.19 -6.97 -12.29
CA VAL A 247 -8.93 -7.29 -13.00
C VAL A 247 -8.35 -6.04 -13.67
N VAL A 248 -9.16 -5.26 -14.39
CA VAL A 248 -8.73 -3.99 -14.99
C VAL A 248 -8.25 -3.01 -13.93
N TRP A 249 -8.98 -2.89 -12.82
CA TRP A 249 -8.60 -2.04 -11.69
C TRP A 249 -7.23 -2.40 -11.12
N MET A 250 -6.90 -3.69 -11.05
CA MET A 250 -5.60 -4.15 -10.55
C MET A 250 -4.41 -3.70 -11.42
N PHE A 251 -4.58 -3.54 -12.73
CA PHE A 251 -3.54 -2.94 -13.58
C PHE A 251 -3.31 -1.46 -13.24
N PHE A 252 -4.37 -0.69 -13.01
CA PHE A 252 -4.22 0.70 -12.55
C PHE A 252 -3.54 0.77 -11.16
N LEU A 253 -3.94 -0.07 -10.23
CA LEU A 253 -3.29 -0.14 -8.91
C LEU A 253 -1.82 -0.58 -9.01
N GLY A 254 -1.48 -1.49 -9.93
CA GLY A 254 -0.09 -1.84 -10.23
C GLY A 254 0.73 -0.62 -10.67
N LEU A 255 0.18 0.23 -11.56
CA LEU A 255 0.83 1.48 -12.00
C LEU A 255 0.95 2.47 -10.84
N VAL A 256 -0.08 2.60 -10.02
CA VAL A 256 -0.06 3.46 -8.83
C VAL A 256 1.08 3.05 -7.91
N ASN A 257 1.09 1.81 -7.51
CA ASN A 257 2.04 1.28 -6.53
C ASN A 257 3.50 1.46 -6.97
N CYS A 258 3.81 1.34 -8.26
CA CYS A 258 5.19 1.44 -8.73
C CYS A 258 5.60 2.84 -9.19
N ALA A 259 4.71 3.67 -9.78
CA ALA A 259 5.12 4.89 -10.48
C ALA A 259 4.40 6.17 -10.03
N ILE A 260 3.37 6.09 -9.19
CA ILE A 260 2.54 7.22 -8.76
C ILE A 260 2.51 7.39 -7.24
N TRP A 261 2.65 6.30 -6.48
CA TRP A 261 2.70 6.36 -5.04
C TRP A 261 4.05 6.89 -4.56
N GLN A 262 4.04 7.89 -3.67
CA GLN A 262 5.24 8.64 -3.30
C GLN A 262 6.32 7.75 -2.67
N THR A 263 5.96 6.71 -1.92
CA THR A 263 6.93 5.80 -1.30
C THR A 263 7.80 5.07 -2.32
N ALA A 264 7.24 4.63 -3.44
CA ALA A 264 7.98 4.01 -4.54
C ALA A 264 8.75 5.06 -5.35
N VAL A 265 8.12 6.21 -5.65
CA VAL A 265 8.72 7.28 -6.45
C VAL A 265 9.92 7.91 -5.77
N ILE A 266 9.93 8.04 -4.44
CA ILE A 266 11.08 8.59 -3.71
C ILE A 266 12.34 7.74 -3.92
N ARG A 267 12.23 6.40 -4.09
CA ARG A 267 13.37 5.52 -4.42
C ARG A 267 13.89 5.78 -5.84
N ALA A 268 13.01 6.03 -6.79
CA ALA A 268 13.43 6.46 -8.13
C ALA A 268 14.17 7.80 -8.08
N CYS A 269 13.67 8.76 -7.30
CA CYS A 269 14.31 10.07 -7.10
C CYS A 269 15.63 9.98 -6.34
N SER A 270 15.81 8.98 -5.48
CA SER A 270 17.03 8.70 -4.70
C SER A 270 18.10 7.94 -5.49
N ALA A 271 17.77 7.33 -6.63
CA ALA A 271 18.70 6.56 -7.46
C ALA A 271 19.83 7.44 -8.02
N GLU A 272 21.04 6.89 -8.15
CA GLU A 272 22.23 7.61 -8.63
C GLU A 272 22.11 8.07 -10.10
N SER A 273 21.40 7.30 -10.95
CA SER A 273 21.29 7.58 -12.38
C SER A 273 19.96 7.10 -12.99
N VAL A 274 19.62 7.58 -14.19
CA VAL A 274 18.47 7.10 -14.98
C VAL A 274 18.60 5.61 -15.31
N LYS A 275 19.81 5.12 -15.59
CA LYS A 275 20.07 3.70 -15.86
C LYS A 275 19.79 2.87 -14.61
N THR A 276 20.16 3.37 -13.45
CA THR A 276 19.86 2.75 -12.14
C THR A 276 18.36 2.68 -11.90
N VAL A 277 17.59 3.75 -12.19
CA VAL A 277 16.14 3.73 -12.07
C VAL A 277 15.53 2.60 -12.92
N LYS A 278 15.87 2.52 -14.22
CA LYS A 278 15.34 1.47 -15.10
C LYS A 278 15.67 0.07 -14.58
N ARG A 279 16.94 -0.18 -14.22
CA ARG A 279 17.37 -1.48 -13.67
C ARG A 279 16.65 -1.83 -12.38
N LEU A 280 16.51 -0.83 -11.48
CA LEU A 280 15.80 -0.99 -10.22
C LEU A 280 14.37 -1.50 -10.43
N TYR A 281 13.59 -0.86 -11.29
CA TYR A 281 12.20 -1.28 -11.56
C TYR A 281 12.12 -2.61 -12.31
N THR A 282 13.03 -2.85 -13.27
CA THR A 282 13.08 -4.12 -14.02
C THR A 282 13.37 -5.30 -13.09
N PHE A 283 14.36 -5.19 -12.20
CA PHE A 283 14.66 -6.27 -11.25
C PHE A 283 13.63 -6.36 -10.12
N ALA A 284 13.11 -5.23 -9.65
CA ALA A 284 12.06 -5.23 -8.65
C ALA A 284 10.75 -5.87 -9.14
N SER A 285 10.50 -5.96 -10.45
CA SER A 285 9.27 -6.58 -10.97
C SER A 285 9.09 -8.04 -10.51
N VAL A 286 10.18 -8.79 -10.39
CA VAL A 286 10.18 -10.15 -9.84
C VAL A 286 9.81 -10.11 -8.35
N GLY A 287 10.37 -9.16 -7.60
CA GLY A 287 10.00 -8.95 -6.20
C GLY A 287 8.52 -8.55 -6.04
N TRP A 288 7.97 -7.76 -6.97
CA TRP A 288 6.56 -7.39 -7.00
C TRP A 288 5.65 -8.59 -7.25
N LEU A 289 6.08 -9.56 -8.06
CA LEU A 289 5.38 -10.82 -8.22
C LEU A 289 5.37 -11.62 -6.89
N ILE A 290 6.56 -11.84 -6.34
CA ILE A 290 6.75 -12.69 -5.15
C ILE A 290 6.05 -12.09 -3.93
N ARG A 291 6.11 -10.76 -3.74
CA ARG A 291 5.53 -10.06 -2.59
C ARG A 291 4.02 -10.28 -2.42
N PHE A 292 3.33 -10.55 -3.50
CA PHE A 292 1.89 -10.85 -3.49
C PHE A 292 1.63 -12.35 -3.55
N LEU A 293 2.35 -13.07 -4.41
CA LEU A 293 2.10 -14.48 -4.70
C LEU A 293 2.26 -15.34 -3.44
N LEU A 294 3.33 -15.15 -2.66
CA LEU A 294 3.55 -15.92 -1.44
C LEU A 294 2.50 -15.63 -0.36
N PRO A 295 2.15 -14.38 -0.02
CA PRO A 295 1.08 -14.10 0.92
C PRO A 295 -0.30 -14.61 0.47
N TYR A 296 -0.66 -14.52 -0.81
CA TYR A 296 -1.89 -15.14 -1.31
C TYR A 296 -1.90 -16.64 -1.06
N PHE A 297 -0.76 -17.30 -1.32
CA PHE A 297 -0.61 -18.72 -1.05
C PHE A 297 -0.79 -19.06 0.44
N PHE A 298 -0.33 -18.22 1.37
CA PHE A 298 -0.60 -18.40 2.81
C PHE A 298 -2.08 -18.32 3.14
N GLY A 299 -2.80 -17.40 2.50
CA GLY A 299 -4.25 -17.31 2.65
C GLY A 299 -4.98 -18.54 2.09
N ILE A 300 -4.55 -19.06 0.94
CA ILE A 300 -5.08 -20.30 0.37
C ILE A 300 -4.80 -21.48 1.30
N SER A 301 -3.59 -21.57 1.84
CA SER A 301 -3.21 -22.62 2.80
C SER A 301 -4.05 -22.54 4.08
N ALA A 302 -4.28 -21.33 4.61
CA ALA A 302 -5.17 -21.09 5.73
C ALA A 302 -6.61 -21.53 5.44
N PHE A 303 -7.12 -21.23 4.23
CA PHE A 303 -8.45 -21.68 3.78
C PHE A 303 -8.57 -23.21 3.80
N VAL A 304 -7.60 -23.91 3.22
CA VAL A 304 -7.59 -25.38 3.19
C VAL A 304 -7.50 -25.96 4.61
N PHE A 305 -6.61 -25.45 5.45
CA PHE A 305 -6.47 -25.87 6.84
C PHE A 305 -7.78 -25.70 7.61
N ILE A 306 -8.37 -24.50 7.55
CA ILE A 306 -9.61 -24.16 8.25
C ILE A 306 -10.79 -25.00 7.74
N ALA A 307 -10.88 -25.25 6.44
CA ALA A 307 -11.94 -26.08 5.87
C ALA A 307 -11.92 -27.53 6.38
N GLN A 308 -10.75 -28.03 6.79
CA GLN A 308 -10.56 -29.38 7.34
C GLN A 308 -10.74 -29.46 8.87
N HIS A 309 -10.92 -28.32 9.57
CA HIS A 309 -11.10 -28.25 11.01
C HIS A 309 -12.51 -27.72 11.37
N PRO A 310 -13.45 -28.58 11.78
CA PRO A 310 -14.88 -28.20 11.96
C PRO A 310 -15.09 -26.99 12.89
N THR A 311 -14.35 -26.89 13.99
CA THR A 311 -14.44 -25.78 14.95
C THR A 311 -14.07 -24.44 14.32
N LEU A 312 -12.99 -24.42 13.53
CA LEU A 312 -12.55 -23.22 12.80
C LEU A 312 -13.46 -22.92 11.62
N LYS A 313 -13.93 -23.96 10.90
CA LYS A 313 -14.81 -23.80 9.74
C LYS A 313 -16.06 -23.01 10.10
N ASN A 314 -16.71 -23.33 11.22
CA ASN A 314 -17.94 -22.64 11.66
C ASN A 314 -17.75 -21.13 11.88
N VAL A 315 -16.54 -20.70 12.25
CA VAL A 315 -16.21 -19.29 12.53
C VAL A 315 -15.74 -18.55 11.28
N PHE A 316 -14.82 -19.17 10.53
CA PHE A 316 -14.14 -18.53 9.40
C PHE A 316 -14.87 -18.73 8.06
N LEU A 317 -15.68 -19.77 7.95
CA LEU A 317 -16.43 -20.16 6.76
C LEU A 317 -17.90 -20.51 7.14
N PRO A 318 -18.64 -19.57 7.76
CA PRO A 318 -20.01 -19.85 8.22
C PRO A 318 -20.92 -20.16 7.02
N GLU A 319 -21.82 -21.14 7.21
CA GLU A 319 -22.77 -21.53 6.17
C GLU A 319 -23.82 -20.42 5.97
N GLY A 320 -24.07 -20.06 4.71
CA GLY A 320 -25.11 -19.09 4.33
C GLY A 320 -24.79 -17.62 4.61
N SER A 321 -23.64 -17.29 5.18
CA SER A 321 -23.21 -15.91 5.43
C SER A 321 -21.76 -15.69 5.01
N VAL A 322 -21.37 -14.42 4.87
CA VAL A 322 -19.97 -14.04 4.64
C VAL A 322 -19.34 -13.75 6.00
N ALA A 323 -18.20 -14.37 6.29
CA ALA A 323 -17.46 -14.09 7.53
C ALA A 323 -17.03 -12.61 7.57
N ASP A 324 -17.03 -12.05 8.79
CA ASP A 324 -16.57 -10.69 9.04
C ASP A 324 -15.13 -10.51 8.50
N SER A 325 -14.85 -9.31 7.98
CA SER A 325 -13.55 -8.97 7.41
C SER A 325 -12.41 -9.08 8.43
N GLN A 326 -12.64 -8.76 9.70
CA GLN A 326 -11.64 -8.91 10.75
C GLN A 326 -11.36 -10.39 11.06
N VAL A 327 -12.38 -11.24 10.97
CA VAL A 327 -12.24 -12.69 11.14
C VAL A 327 -11.40 -13.27 10.00
N THR A 328 -11.73 -12.97 8.75
CA THR A 328 -10.98 -13.48 7.59
C THR A 328 -9.53 -12.97 7.56
N LEU A 329 -9.26 -11.78 8.09
CA LEU A 329 -7.91 -11.24 8.25
C LEU A 329 -7.08 -12.04 9.26
N MET A 330 -7.73 -12.66 10.26
CA MET A 330 -7.10 -13.50 11.28
C MET A 330 -6.76 -14.92 10.79
N ALA A 331 -7.32 -15.36 9.67
CA ALA A 331 -7.20 -16.74 9.19
C ALA A 331 -5.74 -17.19 9.01
N MET A 332 -4.90 -16.36 8.38
CA MET A 332 -3.49 -16.68 8.14
C MET A 332 -2.67 -16.72 9.45
N PRO A 333 -2.72 -15.75 10.37
CA PRO A 333 -2.02 -15.85 11.63
C PRO A 333 -2.42 -17.08 12.46
N VAL A 334 -3.72 -17.40 12.52
CA VAL A 334 -4.22 -18.60 13.21
C VAL A 334 -3.67 -19.86 12.56
N PHE A 335 -3.70 -19.98 11.25
CA PHE A 335 -3.09 -21.11 10.55
C PHE A 335 -1.60 -21.26 10.89
N LEU A 336 -0.83 -20.17 10.84
CA LEU A 336 0.60 -20.19 11.14
C LEU A 336 0.87 -20.60 12.60
N SER A 337 0.03 -20.17 13.54
CA SER A 337 0.18 -20.51 14.95
C SER A 337 0.05 -22.00 15.24
N GLN A 338 -0.62 -22.74 14.35
CA GLN A 338 -0.86 -24.18 14.47
C GLN A 338 0.21 -25.04 13.79
N ILE A 339 0.71 -24.60 12.63
CA ILE A 339 1.62 -25.44 11.82
C ILE A 339 3.11 -25.20 12.09
N LEU A 340 3.45 -24.02 12.62
CA LEU A 340 4.85 -23.66 12.85
C LEU A 340 5.33 -24.21 14.22
N PRO A 341 6.47 -24.92 14.27
CA PRO A 341 7.05 -25.35 15.54
C PRO A 341 7.62 -24.17 16.34
N ALA A 342 7.68 -24.34 17.67
CA ALA A 342 8.33 -23.38 18.56
C ALA A 342 9.77 -23.06 18.12
N GLY A 343 10.19 -21.84 18.30
CA GLY A 343 11.46 -21.27 17.80
C GLY A 343 11.34 -20.77 16.36
N LEU A 344 10.81 -21.56 15.44
CA LEU A 344 10.61 -21.12 14.05
C LEU A 344 9.46 -20.11 13.92
N ILE A 345 8.37 -20.31 14.68
CA ILE A 345 7.27 -19.34 14.74
C ILE A 345 7.76 -17.97 15.26
N GLY A 346 8.71 -17.95 16.21
CA GLY A 346 9.34 -16.73 16.70
C GLY A 346 10.17 -16.02 15.62
N ILE A 347 10.96 -16.76 14.84
CA ILE A 347 11.75 -16.19 13.74
C ILE A 347 10.83 -15.60 12.66
N ILE A 348 9.78 -16.33 12.27
CA ILE A 348 8.82 -15.88 11.27
C ILE A 348 8.05 -14.65 11.77
N SER A 349 7.63 -14.66 13.04
CA SER A 349 6.97 -13.52 13.67
C SER A 349 7.88 -12.29 13.74
N ALA A 350 9.17 -12.48 14.06
CA ALA A 350 10.16 -11.42 14.02
C ALA A 350 10.31 -10.82 12.60
N GLY A 351 10.33 -11.68 11.57
CA GLY A 351 10.35 -11.26 10.17
C GLY A 351 9.10 -10.45 9.77
N MET A 352 7.92 -10.88 10.22
CA MET A 352 6.67 -10.16 9.97
C MET A 352 6.62 -8.81 10.69
N LEU A 353 7.08 -8.73 11.94
CA LEU A 353 7.18 -7.46 12.68
C LEU A 353 8.26 -6.56 12.10
N ALA A 354 9.35 -7.12 11.56
CA ALA A 354 10.32 -6.39 10.78
C ALA A 354 9.67 -5.68 9.59
N ALA A 355 8.88 -6.41 8.81
CA ALA A 355 8.13 -5.87 7.68
C ALA A 355 7.12 -4.81 8.11
N PHE A 356 6.48 -4.98 9.28
CA PHE A 356 5.63 -3.97 9.89
C PHE A 356 6.39 -2.66 10.15
N MET A 357 7.56 -2.75 10.77
CA MET A 357 8.38 -1.59 11.11
C MET A 357 8.89 -0.87 9.87
N SER A 358 9.40 -1.60 8.88
CA SER A 358 9.90 -1.05 7.60
C SER A 358 8.85 -0.25 6.84
N THR A 359 7.62 -0.76 6.78
CA THR A 359 6.54 -0.04 6.11
C THR A 359 6.14 1.21 6.87
N HIS A 360 6.02 1.13 8.21
CA HIS A 360 5.62 2.27 9.02
C HIS A 360 6.63 3.41 8.97
N ASP A 361 7.92 3.14 9.11
CA ASP A 361 8.94 4.19 9.11
C ASP A 361 9.04 4.88 7.75
N SER A 362 8.98 4.12 6.67
CA SER A 362 8.95 4.65 5.31
C SER A 362 7.75 5.55 5.05
N TYR A 363 6.56 5.14 5.49
CA TYR A 363 5.32 5.89 5.32
C TYR A 363 5.27 7.12 6.21
N LEU A 364 5.63 7.01 7.50
CA LEU A 364 5.72 8.15 8.42
C LEU A 364 6.69 9.21 7.90
N LEU A 365 7.87 8.79 7.44
CA LEU A 365 8.86 9.70 6.85
C LEU A 365 8.34 10.34 5.57
N CYS A 366 7.71 9.55 4.71
CA CYS A 366 7.18 10.02 3.43
C CYS A 366 6.12 11.11 3.62
N TRP A 367 5.08 10.83 4.40
CA TRP A 367 3.96 11.76 4.58
C TRP A 367 4.35 12.99 5.38
N SER A 368 5.17 12.84 6.41
CA SER A 368 5.71 13.98 7.18
C SER A 368 6.62 14.87 6.32
N SER A 369 7.38 14.28 5.40
CA SER A 369 8.20 15.01 4.44
C SER A 369 7.35 15.80 3.44
N VAL A 370 6.29 15.19 2.89
CA VAL A 370 5.34 15.87 1.99
C VAL A 370 4.65 17.03 2.72
N LEU A 371 4.13 16.81 3.95
CA LEU A 371 3.54 17.89 4.73
C LEU A 371 4.52 19.03 4.97
N THR A 372 5.76 18.73 5.33
CA THR A 372 6.77 19.74 5.59
C THR A 372 7.18 20.51 4.34
N GLN A 373 7.50 19.80 3.24
CA GLN A 373 8.12 20.38 2.04
C GLN A 373 7.11 20.94 1.06
N ASP A 374 5.94 20.30 0.93
CA ASP A 374 5.00 20.60 -0.14
C ASP A 374 3.76 21.35 0.34
N VAL A 375 3.42 21.22 1.63
CA VAL A 375 2.27 21.91 2.21
C VAL A 375 2.71 23.12 3.04
N VAL A 376 3.62 22.96 4.00
CA VAL A 376 3.98 24.02 4.96
C VAL A 376 5.10 24.93 4.42
N ALA A 377 6.21 24.36 3.92
CA ALA A 377 7.35 25.17 3.49
C ALA A 377 7.02 26.22 2.42
N PRO A 378 6.12 25.96 1.46
CA PRO A 378 5.75 26.94 0.44
C PRO A 378 5.09 28.23 0.98
N TRP A 379 4.53 28.23 2.17
CA TRP A 379 3.94 29.43 2.79
C TRP A 379 4.98 30.44 3.28
N PHE A 380 6.24 29.99 3.45
CA PHE A 380 7.32 30.84 3.96
C PHE A 380 8.13 31.43 2.81
N LYS A 381 7.88 32.69 2.44
CA LYS A 381 8.56 33.40 1.33
C LYS A 381 10.09 33.43 1.46
N LYS A 382 10.64 33.49 2.67
CA LYS A 382 12.09 33.46 2.94
C LYS A 382 12.66 32.03 3.03
N GLY A 383 11.82 31.00 2.82
CA GLY A 383 12.16 29.60 3.03
C GLY A 383 12.31 29.24 4.52
N LEU A 384 12.21 27.92 4.79
CA LEU A 384 12.47 27.37 6.13
C LEU A 384 13.94 26.95 6.23
N SER A 385 14.59 27.23 7.38
CA SER A 385 15.92 26.72 7.66
C SER A 385 15.93 25.19 7.70
N SER A 386 17.09 24.56 7.44
CA SER A 386 17.22 23.09 7.51
C SER A 386 16.83 22.54 8.89
N LYS A 387 17.17 23.25 9.97
CA LYS A 387 16.78 22.87 11.34
C LYS A 387 15.26 22.91 11.55
N ALA A 388 14.60 23.97 11.06
CA ALA A 388 13.14 24.09 11.16
C ALA A 388 12.42 23.01 10.34
N ARG A 389 12.92 22.68 9.14
CA ARG A 389 12.36 21.59 8.31
C ARG A 389 12.47 20.24 9.02
N LEU A 390 13.64 19.92 9.59
CA LEU A 390 13.83 18.66 10.33
C LEU A 390 12.91 18.60 11.57
N LEU A 391 12.79 19.70 12.32
CA LEU A 391 11.91 19.76 13.49
C LEU A 391 10.44 19.55 13.09
N LEU A 392 9.96 20.26 12.07
CA LEU A 392 8.60 20.11 11.56
C LEU A 392 8.32 18.67 11.07
N THR A 393 9.25 18.07 10.34
CA THR A 393 9.10 16.68 9.89
C THR A 393 8.96 15.72 11.08
N ARG A 394 9.74 15.90 12.15
CA ARG A 394 9.63 15.10 13.39
C ARG A 394 8.29 15.31 14.10
N ILE A 395 7.82 16.56 14.19
CA ILE A 395 6.50 16.87 14.75
C ILE A 395 5.40 16.15 13.95
N PHE A 396 5.46 16.22 12.62
CA PHE A 396 4.47 15.53 11.77
C PHE A 396 4.56 14.00 11.90
N ILE A 397 5.76 13.40 12.05
CA ILE A 397 5.89 11.96 12.33
C ILE A 397 5.09 11.57 13.58
N VAL A 398 5.26 12.32 14.67
CA VAL A 398 4.54 12.05 15.93
C VAL A 398 3.04 12.29 15.77
N ALA A 399 2.64 13.40 15.14
CA ALA A 399 1.23 13.73 14.92
C ALA A 399 0.52 12.67 14.05
N ILE A 400 1.16 12.20 12.97
CA ILE A 400 0.65 11.11 12.15
C ILE A 400 0.56 9.81 12.98
N GLY A 401 1.58 9.52 13.80
CA GLY A 401 1.56 8.36 14.69
C GLY A 401 0.35 8.37 15.63
N ILE A 402 0.04 9.50 16.27
CA ILE A 402 -1.15 9.65 17.11
C ILE A 402 -2.42 9.44 16.29
N PHE A 403 -2.49 10.04 15.09
CA PHE A 403 -3.66 9.89 14.22
C PHE A 403 -3.92 8.42 13.87
N ILE A 404 -2.90 7.67 13.43
CA ILE A 404 -3.07 6.26 13.03
C ILE A 404 -3.45 5.35 14.20
N LEU A 405 -3.01 5.69 15.44
CA LEU A 405 -3.44 4.98 16.63
C LEU A 405 -4.93 5.21 16.89
N VAL A 406 -5.36 6.47 16.92
CA VAL A 406 -6.77 6.84 17.15
C VAL A 406 -7.65 6.26 16.04
N TRP A 407 -7.24 6.42 14.78
CA TRP A 407 -7.97 5.90 13.63
C TRP A 407 -8.12 4.37 13.67
N GLY A 408 -7.02 3.65 13.91
CA GLY A 408 -7.04 2.19 14.00
C GLY A 408 -7.87 1.65 15.16
N LEU A 409 -8.01 2.40 16.26
CA LEU A 409 -8.88 2.04 17.38
C LEU A 409 -10.36 2.32 17.08
N TRP A 410 -10.66 3.39 16.36
CA TRP A 410 -12.02 3.85 16.12
C TRP A 410 -12.64 3.27 14.85
N TYR A 411 -11.85 3.08 13.78
CA TYR A 411 -12.39 2.64 12.49
C TYR A 411 -12.68 1.14 12.48
N ASP A 412 -13.95 0.81 12.21
CA ASP A 412 -14.35 -0.57 11.97
C ASP A 412 -14.21 -0.95 10.51
N LEU A 413 -13.47 -2.04 10.25
CA LEU A 413 -13.17 -2.53 8.93
C LEU A 413 -14.37 -3.33 8.38
N GLY A 414 -15.36 -2.64 7.82
CA GLY A 414 -16.54 -3.25 7.20
C GLY A 414 -16.30 -3.81 5.80
N GLN A 415 -15.06 -3.80 5.31
CA GLN A 415 -14.64 -4.28 3.99
C GLN A 415 -13.27 -4.93 4.08
N ASP A 416 -12.87 -5.71 3.06
CA ASP A 416 -11.53 -6.28 3.03
C ASP A 416 -10.46 -5.20 3.15
N LEU A 417 -9.38 -5.50 3.88
CA LEU A 417 -8.30 -4.54 4.11
C LEU A 417 -7.68 -4.05 2.79
N TRP A 418 -7.56 -4.92 1.77
CA TRP A 418 -7.11 -4.52 0.44
C TRP A 418 -8.00 -3.45 -0.20
N ASP A 419 -9.32 -3.62 -0.12
CA ASP A 419 -10.27 -2.67 -0.73
C ASP A 419 -10.26 -1.33 0.01
N TYR A 420 -10.10 -1.32 1.34
CA TYR A 420 -9.84 -0.11 2.11
C TYR A 420 -8.57 0.61 1.65
N MET A 421 -7.46 -0.14 1.47
CA MET A 421 -6.19 0.41 1.00
C MET A 421 -6.32 1.00 -0.41
N ALA A 422 -7.01 0.28 -1.30
CA ALA A 422 -7.22 0.73 -2.68
C ALA A 422 -8.05 2.02 -2.73
N ILE A 423 -9.12 2.11 -1.96
CA ILE A 423 -10.02 3.28 -1.95
C ILE A 423 -9.41 4.49 -1.24
N SER A 424 -8.81 4.30 -0.06
CA SER A 424 -8.15 5.39 0.65
C SER A 424 -7.00 5.99 -0.16
N GLY A 425 -6.26 5.17 -0.91
CA GLY A 425 -5.26 5.62 -1.88
C GLY A 425 -5.86 6.32 -3.09
N ALA A 426 -7.04 5.87 -3.56
CA ALA A 426 -7.71 6.41 -4.75
C ALA A 426 -8.04 7.91 -4.63
N ILE A 427 -8.22 8.43 -3.42
CA ILE A 427 -8.43 9.86 -3.17
C ILE A 427 -7.33 10.71 -3.82
N TYR A 428 -6.10 10.24 -3.79
CA TYR A 428 -4.97 10.93 -4.41
C TYR A 428 -4.68 10.41 -5.82
N PHE A 429 -4.47 9.09 -5.99
CA PHE A 429 -3.84 8.60 -7.21
C PHE A 429 -4.73 8.70 -8.45
N THR A 430 -6.05 8.76 -8.31
CA THR A 430 -6.94 8.92 -9.46
C THR A 430 -6.71 10.25 -10.18
N GLY A 431 -6.58 11.35 -9.42
CA GLY A 431 -6.16 12.64 -9.96
C GLY A 431 -4.68 12.66 -10.36
N ALA A 432 -3.81 12.05 -9.55
CA ALA A 432 -2.36 12.04 -9.78
C ALA A 432 -1.96 11.36 -11.10
N ILE A 433 -2.64 10.26 -11.49
CA ILE A 433 -2.44 9.63 -12.81
C ILE A 433 -2.61 10.66 -13.93
N ALA A 434 -3.72 11.41 -13.89
CA ALA A 434 -3.98 12.43 -14.91
C ALA A 434 -2.90 13.52 -14.91
N LEU A 435 -2.50 14.04 -13.73
CA LEU A 435 -1.47 15.07 -13.63
C LEU A 435 -0.11 14.60 -14.11
N LEU A 436 0.32 13.39 -13.73
CA LEU A 436 1.63 12.86 -14.11
C LEU A 436 1.68 12.51 -15.60
N VAL A 437 0.69 11.79 -16.12
CA VAL A 437 0.67 11.38 -17.52
C VAL A 437 0.55 12.61 -18.43
N PHE A 438 -0.47 13.43 -18.24
CA PHE A 438 -0.66 14.60 -19.11
C PHE A 438 0.35 15.71 -18.82
N GLY A 439 0.79 15.88 -17.58
CA GLY A 439 1.81 16.86 -17.23
C GLY A 439 3.18 16.57 -17.85
N ILE A 440 3.57 15.30 -17.97
CA ILE A 440 4.84 14.89 -18.57
C ILE A 440 4.75 14.84 -20.10
N TYR A 441 3.68 14.26 -20.65
CA TYR A 441 3.62 13.89 -22.07
C TYR A 441 2.73 14.80 -22.93
N TRP A 442 1.87 15.65 -22.33
CA TRP A 442 0.95 16.50 -23.07
C TRP A 442 1.19 18.00 -22.80
N LYS A 443 1.70 18.71 -23.82
CA LYS A 443 2.07 20.12 -23.69
C LYS A 443 0.90 21.05 -23.33
N ARG A 444 -0.34 20.72 -23.75
CA ARG A 444 -1.54 21.53 -23.50
C ARG A 444 -2.13 21.38 -22.11
N ALA A 445 -1.62 20.45 -21.29
CA ALA A 445 -2.11 20.24 -19.93
C ALA A 445 -2.09 21.54 -19.12
N SER A 446 -3.26 21.96 -18.60
CA SER A 446 -3.45 23.24 -17.94
C SER A 446 -3.52 23.13 -16.41
N ARG A 447 -3.30 24.28 -15.73
CA ARG A 447 -3.47 24.38 -14.28
C ARG A 447 -4.90 24.07 -13.83
N VAL A 448 -5.90 24.56 -14.57
CA VAL A 448 -7.32 24.34 -14.24
C VAL A 448 -7.68 22.86 -14.34
N GLY A 449 -7.26 22.20 -15.44
CA GLY A 449 -7.42 20.74 -15.56
C GLY A 449 -6.79 19.96 -14.41
N ALA A 450 -5.60 20.39 -13.96
CA ALA A 450 -4.92 19.77 -12.82
C ALA A 450 -5.71 19.92 -11.50
N TYR A 451 -6.26 21.11 -11.20
CA TYR A 451 -7.11 21.32 -10.04
C TYR A 451 -8.37 20.44 -10.08
N LEU A 452 -9.06 20.44 -11.22
CA LEU A 452 -10.29 19.64 -11.39
C LEU A 452 -10.03 18.14 -11.19
N ALA A 453 -8.94 17.63 -11.77
CA ALA A 453 -8.58 16.21 -11.63
C ALA A 453 -8.22 15.84 -10.18
N LEU A 454 -7.46 16.68 -9.46
CA LEU A 454 -7.13 16.44 -8.05
C LEU A 454 -8.37 16.45 -7.16
N VAL A 455 -9.25 17.44 -7.32
CA VAL A 455 -10.47 17.55 -6.51
C VAL A 455 -11.43 16.38 -6.80
N CYS A 456 -11.52 15.95 -8.07
CA CYS A 456 -12.32 14.80 -8.46
C CYS A 456 -11.93 13.52 -7.67
N GLY A 457 -10.66 13.39 -7.28
CA GLY A 457 -10.18 12.26 -6.48
C GLY A 457 -10.93 12.04 -5.16
N PHE A 458 -11.47 13.09 -4.54
CA PHE A 458 -12.32 12.96 -3.34
C PHE A 458 -13.58 12.14 -3.58
N GLY A 459 -14.04 11.99 -4.83
CA GLY A 459 -15.13 11.08 -5.18
C GLY A 459 -14.86 9.62 -4.77
N ALA A 460 -13.59 9.23 -4.60
CA ALA A 460 -13.23 7.90 -4.12
C ALA A 460 -13.69 7.63 -2.66
N LEU A 461 -13.93 8.68 -1.84
CA LEU A 461 -14.46 8.51 -0.49
C LEU A 461 -15.78 7.74 -0.44
N ILE A 462 -16.58 7.79 -1.52
CA ILE A 462 -17.83 7.02 -1.64
C ILE A 462 -17.57 5.50 -1.56
N GLY A 463 -16.36 5.04 -1.86
CA GLY A 463 -15.99 3.63 -1.74
C GLY A 463 -15.68 3.15 -0.32
N LEU A 464 -15.57 4.05 0.67
CA LEU A 464 -15.40 3.68 2.07
C LEU A 464 -16.75 3.30 2.68
N LYS A 465 -16.84 2.14 3.34
CA LYS A 465 -18.09 1.64 3.91
C LYS A 465 -18.84 2.62 4.81
N PRO A 466 -18.21 3.33 5.76
CA PRO A 466 -18.91 4.32 6.58
C PRO A 466 -19.51 5.48 5.78
N VAL A 467 -18.93 5.82 4.61
CA VAL A 467 -19.44 6.87 3.72
C VAL A 467 -20.52 6.30 2.81
N GLN A 468 -20.36 5.06 2.35
CA GLN A 468 -21.28 4.41 1.43
C GLN A 468 -22.60 4.01 2.10
N ALA A 469 -22.56 3.53 3.35
CA ALA A 469 -23.72 3.05 4.07
C ALA A 469 -24.90 4.07 4.12
N PRO A 470 -24.71 5.34 4.51
CA PRO A 470 -25.78 6.32 4.48
C PRO A 470 -26.23 6.70 3.06
N LEU A 471 -25.40 6.45 2.03
CA LEU A 471 -25.69 6.74 0.62
C LEU A 471 -26.32 5.56 -0.12
N SER A 472 -26.42 4.39 0.50
CA SER A 472 -26.97 3.16 -0.11
C SER A 472 -28.33 3.36 -0.80
N PRO A 473 -29.33 4.09 -0.23
CA PRO A 473 -30.61 4.32 -0.90
C PRO A 473 -30.45 5.16 -2.20
N LEU A 474 -29.54 6.12 -2.19
CA LEU A 474 -29.25 6.95 -3.37
C LEU A 474 -28.51 6.13 -4.44
N ILE A 475 -27.56 5.31 -4.05
CA ILE A 475 -26.82 4.39 -4.93
C ILE A 475 -27.78 3.44 -5.60
N PHE A 476 -28.70 2.82 -4.83
CA PHE A 476 -29.71 1.91 -5.36
C PHE A 476 -30.64 2.62 -6.36
N ARG A 477 -31.14 3.80 -6.01
CA ARG A 477 -32.02 4.59 -6.89
C ARG A 477 -31.31 4.97 -8.19
N PHE A 478 -30.06 5.42 -8.12
CA PHE A 478 -29.28 5.80 -9.28
C PHE A 478 -28.92 4.61 -10.16
N SER A 479 -28.48 3.49 -9.58
CA SER A 479 -28.17 2.26 -10.32
C SER A 479 -29.42 1.64 -10.96
N SER A 480 -30.58 1.74 -10.30
CA SER A 480 -31.88 1.33 -10.83
C SER A 480 -32.30 2.19 -12.03
N LEU A 481 -32.12 3.51 -11.96
CA LEU A 481 -32.38 4.41 -13.09
C LEU A 481 -31.44 4.10 -14.27
N LEU A 482 -30.16 3.87 -14.01
CA LEU A 482 -29.19 3.49 -15.05
C LEU A 482 -29.55 2.14 -15.67
N SER A 483 -29.94 1.15 -14.90
CA SER A 483 -30.33 -0.17 -15.42
C SER A 483 -31.58 -0.10 -16.31
N SER A 484 -32.47 0.84 -16.05
CA SER A 484 -33.71 1.08 -16.82
C SER A 484 -33.46 1.86 -18.12
N CYS A 485 -32.32 2.52 -18.25
CA CYS A 485 -31.95 3.23 -19.47
C CYS A 485 -31.49 2.26 -20.56
N ARG A 486 -31.75 2.59 -21.85
CA ARG A 486 -31.33 1.79 -23.01
C ARG A 486 -29.84 1.44 -22.99
N VAL A 487 -29.00 2.37 -22.59
CA VAL A 487 -27.53 2.15 -22.47
C VAL A 487 -27.23 1.21 -21.32
N GLY A 488 -27.86 1.35 -20.17
CA GLY A 488 -27.65 0.50 -19.01
C GLY A 488 -28.10 -0.94 -19.25
N SER A 489 -29.23 -1.12 -19.97
CA SER A 489 -29.72 -2.44 -20.40
C SER A 489 -28.72 -3.13 -21.35
N ILE A 490 -28.15 -2.40 -22.31
CA ILE A 490 -27.12 -2.92 -23.24
C ILE A 490 -25.85 -3.31 -22.50
N LEU A 491 -25.45 -2.52 -21.50
CA LEU A 491 -24.26 -2.77 -20.69
C LEU A 491 -24.49 -3.78 -19.55
N GLY A 492 -25.70 -4.31 -19.39
CA GLY A 492 -26.05 -5.27 -18.34
C GLY A 492 -25.92 -4.72 -16.92
N ILE A 493 -26.11 -3.40 -16.72
CA ILE A 493 -26.04 -2.76 -15.40
C ILE A 493 -27.22 -3.27 -14.56
N LYS A 494 -26.91 -3.83 -13.38
CA LYS A 494 -27.91 -4.27 -12.39
C LYS A 494 -28.02 -3.23 -11.27
N PRO A 495 -29.20 -3.06 -10.67
CA PRO A 495 -29.35 -2.28 -9.45
C PRO A 495 -28.46 -2.85 -8.34
N VAL A 496 -27.72 -1.98 -7.65
CA VAL A 496 -26.85 -2.35 -6.54
C VAL A 496 -27.01 -1.36 -5.39
N GLU A 497 -26.94 -1.87 -4.16
CA GLU A 497 -26.97 -1.04 -2.95
C GLU A 497 -25.57 -0.57 -2.56
N GLU A 498 -24.55 -1.31 -2.99
CA GLU A 498 -23.15 -1.04 -2.71
C GLU A 498 -22.32 -1.07 -3.98
N LEU A 499 -21.38 -0.11 -4.09
CA LEU A 499 -20.41 -0.03 -5.17
C LEU A 499 -19.14 -0.76 -4.78
N SER A 500 -18.61 -1.59 -5.66
CA SER A 500 -17.30 -2.22 -5.45
C SER A 500 -16.18 -1.19 -5.53
N SER A 501 -15.05 -1.46 -4.86
CA SER A 501 -13.83 -0.64 -4.92
C SER A 501 -13.37 -0.42 -6.36
N ALA A 502 -13.47 -1.43 -7.21
CA ALA A 502 -13.14 -1.34 -8.63
C ALA A 502 -14.05 -0.38 -9.38
N THR A 503 -15.37 -0.45 -9.15
CA THR A 503 -16.35 0.44 -9.80
C THR A 503 -16.09 1.89 -9.42
N VAL A 504 -15.93 2.18 -8.12
CA VAL A 504 -15.63 3.53 -7.64
C VAL A 504 -14.30 4.02 -8.20
N GLY A 505 -13.24 3.22 -8.09
CA GLY A 505 -11.90 3.59 -8.54
C GLY A 505 -11.84 3.88 -10.04
N LEU A 506 -12.40 2.99 -10.88
CA LEU A 506 -12.42 3.16 -12.34
C LEU A 506 -13.28 4.36 -12.76
N THR A 507 -14.41 4.59 -12.09
CA THR A 507 -15.26 5.76 -12.38
C THR A 507 -14.53 7.05 -12.06
N VAL A 508 -13.95 7.16 -10.86
CA VAL A 508 -13.24 8.38 -10.44
C VAL A 508 -12.01 8.64 -11.31
N ILE A 509 -11.24 7.60 -11.69
CA ILE A 509 -10.07 7.78 -12.56
C ILE A 509 -10.48 8.27 -13.96
N THR A 510 -11.58 7.73 -14.51
CA THR A 510 -12.12 8.14 -15.80
C THR A 510 -12.60 9.59 -15.75
N CYS A 511 -13.33 9.96 -14.70
CA CYS A 511 -13.76 11.33 -14.46
C CYS A 511 -12.57 12.30 -14.31
N ALA A 512 -11.55 11.93 -13.54
CA ALA A 512 -10.35 12.75 -13.35
C ALA A 512 -9.58 12.98 -14.66
N ILE A 513 -9.41 11.92 -15.47
CA ILE A 513 -8.80 12.04 -16.81
C ILE A 513 -9.63 12.95 -17.71
N THR A 514 -10.94 12.75 -17.74
CA THR A 514 -11.86 13.58 -18.55
C THR A 514 -11.79 15.05 -18.13
N LEU A 515 -11.86 15.33 -16.83
CA LEU A 515 -11.78 16.70 -16.30
C LEU A 515 -10.41 17.34 -16.58
N MET A 516 -9.32 16.55 -16.51
CA MET A 516 -8.00 17.03 -16.90
C MET A 516 -7.95 17.43 -18.37
N VAL A 517 -8.50 16.61 -19.27
CA VAL A 517 -8.51 16.88 -20.71
C VAL A 517 -9.43 18.05 -21.04
N VAL A 518 -10.68 18.02 -20.61
CA VAL A 518 -11.68 19.06 -20.89
C VAL A 518 -11.24 20.39 -20.28
N GLY A 519 -10.80 20.39 -19.01
CA GLY A 519 -10.30 21.61 -18.36
C GLY A 519 -9.08 22.20 -19.07
N SER A 520 -8.21 21.35 -19.64
CA SER A 520 -7.04 21.80 -20.40
C SER A 520 -7.40 22.33 -21.80
N LEU A 521 -8.43 21.79 -22.43
CA LEU A 521 -8.90 22.26 -23.74
C LEU A 521 -9.63 23.62 -23.63
N ILE A 522 -10.45 23.79 -22.60
CA ILE A 522 -11.22 25.02 -22.37
C ILE A 522 -10.34 26.14 -21.80
N PHE A 523 -9.49 25.83 -20.84
CA PHE A 523 -8.65 26.78 -20.10
C PHE A 523 -7.16 26.60 -20.43
N GLY A 524 -6.78 26.65 -21.70
CA GLY A 524 -5.39 26.49 -22.14
C GLY A 524 -4.47 27.55 -21.52
N ASP A 525 -3.36 27.11 -20.91
CA ASP A 525 -2.34 28.02 -20.33
C ASP A 525 -1.41 28.51 -21.46
N ARG A 526 -1.64 29.71 -21.98
CA ARG A 526 -0.78 30.34 -23.02
C ARG A 526 0.63 30.72 -22.53
N SER A 527 0.90 30.66 -21.22
CA SER A 527 2.14 31.16 -20.61
C SER A 527 3.35 30.21 -20.67
N LYS A 528 3.23 29.00 -21.24
CA LYS A 528 4.22 27.91 -21.06
C LYS A 528 4.96 27.42 -22.29
N GLU A 529 4.94 28.15 -23.40
CA GLU A 529 5.90 27.92 -24.51
C GLU A 529 7.37 28.15 -24.10
N LYS A 530 7.62 28.94 -23.05
CA LYS A 530 8.97 29.27 -22.59
C LYS A 530 9.65 28.11 -21.82
N LEU A 531 8.95 27.35 -20.99
CA LEU A 531 9.57 26.29 -20.16
C LEU A 531 10.00 25.05 -20.96
N THR A 532 9.30 24.76 -22.06
CA THR A 532 9.66 23.65 -22.96
C THR A 532 10.88 23.98 -23.82
N ALA A 533 11.10 25.24 -24.16
CA ALA A 533 12.29 25.70 -24.90
C ALA A 533 13.56 25.70 -24.04
N GLU A 534 13.46 26.06 -22.75
CA GLU A 534 14.60 26.01 -21.82
C GLU A 534 14.99 24.57 -21.47
N ASN A 535 14.01 23.66 -21.30
CA ASN A 535 14.30 22.25 -21.05
C ASN A 535 14.86 21.52 -22.29
N ALA A 536 14.50 21.93 -23.50
CA ALA A 536 15.09 21.41 -24.72
C ALA A 536 16.54 21.87 -24.88
N LYS A 537 16.87 23.13 -24.61
CA LYS A 537 18.24 23.65 -24.66
C LYS A 537 19.15 23.01 -23.60
N SER A 538 18.67 22.77 -22.38
CA SER A 538 19.47 22.11 -21.35
C SER A 538 19.68 20.60 -21.57
N ALA A 539 18.96 20.00 -22.49
CA ALA A 539 19.13 18.60 -22.90
C ALA A 539 20.11 18.44 -24.07
N GLU A 540 20.34 19.50 -24.85
CA GLU A 540 21.33 19.51 -25.95
C GLU A 540 22.74 19.90 -25.46
N GLU A 541 22.87 20.54 -24.29
CA GLU A 541 24.17 20.97 -23.73
C GLU A 541 24.81 19.96 -22.73
N LYS A 542 24.28 18.76 -22.59
CA LYS A 542 24.81 17.66 -21.76
C LYS A 542 24.75 16.33 -22.50
#